data_850b0d60d59a499f82d8a972ad175757
#
_entry.id   850b0d60d59a499f82d8a972ad175757
#
_cell.length_a   1.000
_cell.length_b   1.000
_cell.length_c   1.000
_cell.angle_alpha   90.00
_cell.angle_beta   90.00
_cell.angle_gamma   90.00
#
_symmetry.space_group_name_H-M   'P 1'
#
loop_
_entity.id
_entity.type
_entity.pdbx_description
1 polymer ?
#
loop_
_entity_poly.entity_id
_entity_poly.type
_entity_poly.pdbx_seq_one_letter_code
_entity_poly.pdbx_strand_id
1 'polypeptide(L)'
;MMALPADLPKKMAPHLLVQLRPMLEDDLATVVATEQAAYGHPWTLGNFRDALKAGYAAYRLDAGEQLVGYLVAMKVIDEVHLLNITVAPAFQRQGWAACLMQALSLWAKAQGAVCLWLEVRESNERALKLYKVFGFQQVGLRKDYYPASRTARESAVVMSKPLHT
;
A
#
# COMPACT_ATOMS: atom_id res chain seq x y z
N MET A 1 14.07 -3.69 8.32
CA MET A 1 13.10 -4.65 7.75
C MET A 1 11.73 -4.30 8.29
N MET A 2 10.68 -4.39 7.45
CA MET A 2 9.29 -4.16 7.91
C MET A 2 8.78 -5.43 8.60
N ALA A 3 8.10 -5.27 9.75
CA ALA A 3 7.59 -6.38 10.54
C ALA A 3 6.06 -6.37 10.56
N LEU A 4 5.46 -7.54 10.76
CA LEU A 4 4.03 -7.65 10.99
C LEU A 4 3.64 -7.01 12.33
N PRO A 5 2.46 -6.36 12.39
CA PRO A 5 1.89 -5.92 13.65
C PRO A 5 1.50 -7.12 14.54
N ALA A 6 1.42 -6.90 15.86
CA ALA A 6 1.06 -7.94 16.80
C ALA A 6 -0.38 -8.47 16.60
N ASP A 7 -1.28 -7.61 16.16
CA ASP A 7 -2.70 -7.94 15.96
C ASP A 7 -2.98 -8.26 14.49
N LEU A 8 -3.03 -9.53 14.15
CA LEU A 8 -3.41 -9.99 12.81
C LEU A 8 -4.94 -10.12 12.67
N PRO A 9 -5.48 -10.01 11.45
CA PRO A 9 -6.90 -10.22 11.20
C PRO A 9 -7.41 -11.57 11.69
N LYS A 10 -8.48 -11.58 12.48
CA LYS A 10 -9.03 -12.77 13.19
C LYS A 10 -9.65 -13.85 12.29
N LYS A 11 -9.83 -13.60 10.99
CA LYS A 11 -10.49 -14.54 10.06
C LYS A 11 -9.55 -15.57 9.42
N MET A 12 -8.33 -15.67 9.89
CA MET A 12 -7.39 -16.66 9.38
C MET A 12 -7.59 -18.05 9.98
N ALA A 13 -7.35 -19.07 9.14
CA ALA A 13 -7.15 -20.41 9.63
C ALA A 13 -5.94 -20.42 10.58
N PRO A 14 -6.06 -20.96 11.81
CA PRO A 14 -5.07 -20.81 12.87
C PRO A 14 -3.69 -21.45 12.59
N HIS A 15 -3.53 -22.12 11.46
CA HIS A 15 -2.30 -22.80 11.05
C HIS A 15 -1.66 -22.18 9.79
N LEU A 16 -2.21 -21.12 9.21
CA LEU A 16 -1.57 -20.45 8.09
C LEU A 16 -0.48 -19.49 8.60
N LEU A 17 0.75 -19.78 8.23
CA LEU A 17 1.87 -18.88 8.47
C LEU A 17 1.70 -17.63 7.64
N VAL A 18 1.54 -16.48 8.31
CA VAL A 18 1.53 -15.16 7.67
C VAL A 18 2.93 -14.58 7.72
N GLN A 19 3.40 -14.09 6.59
CA GLN A 19 4.72 -13.54 6.46
C GLN A 19 4.70 -12.23 5.66
N LEU A 20 5.33 -11.19 6.20
CA LEU A 20 5.64 -9.96 5.49
C LEU A 20 7.11 -9.99 5.11
N ARG A 21 7.42 -10.00 3.83
CA ARG A 21 8.79 -10.10 3.32
C ARG A 21 9.07 -9.11 2.20
N PRO A 22 10.35 -8.75 1.96
CA PRO A 22 10.71 -7.95 0.79
C PRO A 22 10.21 -8.58 -0.50
N MET A 23 9.70 -7.73 -1.39
CA MET A 23 9.32 -8.10 -2.75
C MET A 23 10.57 -8.20 -3.62
N LEU A 24 10.68 -9.28 -4.37
CA LEU A 24 11.80 -9.55 -5.28
C LEU A 24 11.32 -9.54 -6.73
N GLU A 25 12.27 -9.48 -7.68
CA GLU A 25 11.95 -9.52 -9.12
C GLU A 25 11.11 -10.74 -9.50
N ASP A 26 11.41 -11.91 -8.93
CA ASP A 26 10.69 -13.17 -9.20
C ASP A 26 9.23 -13.15 -8.70
N ASP A 27 8.89 -12.24 -7.80
CA ASP A 27 7.53 -12.06 -7.30
C ASP A 27 6.64 -11.28 -8.25
N LEU A 28 7.22 -10.52 -9.16
CA LEU A 28 6.52 -9.49 -9.93
C LEU A 28 5.43 -10.05 -10.84
N ALA A 29 5.58 -11.26 -11.36
CA ALA A 29 4.55 -11.89 -12.17
C ALA A 29 3.23 -12.04 -11.39
N THR A 30 3.30 -12.53 -10.15
CA THR A 30 2.15 -12.68 -9.25
C THR A 30 1.61 -11.33 -8.77
N VAL A 31 2.50 -10.40 -8.45
CA VAL A 31 2.14 -9.04 -8.01
C VAL A 31 1.39 -8.30 -9.11
N VAL A 32 1.89 -8.30 -10.34
CA VAL A 32 1.25 -7.63 -11.49
C VAL A 32 -0.10 -8.27 -11.83
N ALA A 33 -0.22 -9.59 -11.77
CA ALA A 33 -1.50 -10.26 -11.98
C ALA A 33 -2.53 -9.86 -10.93
N THR A 34 -2.11 -9.73 -9.66
CA THR A 34 -2.97 -9.26 -8.56
C THR A 34 -3.35 -7.79 -8.73
N GLU A 35 -2.41 -6.94 -9.13
CA GLU A 35 -2.64 -5.52 -9.42
C GLU A 35 -3.70 -5.34 -10.51
N GLN A 36 -3.56 -6.08 -11.62
CA GLN A 36 -4.52 -6.07 -12.73
C GLN A 36 -5.90 -6.55 -12.33
N ALA A 37 -5.99 -7.54 -11.44
CA ALA A 37 -7.26 -8.02 -10.92
C ALA A 37 -7.94 -7.04 -9.94
N ALA A 38 -7.16 -6.18 -9.27
CA ALA A 38 -7.65 -5.26 -8.25
C ALA A 38 -8.07 -3.89 -8.80
N TYR A 39 -7.47 -3.42 -9.90
CA TYR A 39 -7.62 -2.03 -10.38
C TYR A 39 -7.92 -1.93 -11.87
N GLY A 40 -8.74 -0.93 -12.23
CA GLY A 40 -8.98 -0.55 -13.62
C GLY A 40 -7.80 0.17 -14.29
N HIS A 41 -6.92 0.79 -13.50
CA HIS A 41 -5.69 1.45 -13.95
C HIS A 41 -4.50 0.94 -13.11
N PRO A 42 -4.07 -0.30 -13.34
CA PRO A 42 -3.04 -0.95 -12.55
C PRO A 42 -1.64 -0.37 -12.83
N TRP A 43 -0.75 -0.48 -11.86
CA TRP A 43 0.68 -0.35 -12.11
C TRP A 43 1.13 -1.42 -13.10
N THR A 44 2.06 -1.05 -13.97
CA THR A 44 2.69 -1.96 -14.93
C THR A 44 3.86 -2.71 -14.28
N LEU A 45 4.32 -3.78 -14.93
CA LEU A 45 5.56 -4.46 -14.56
C LEU A 45 6.74 -3.48 -14.49
N GLY A 46 6.81 -2.52 -15.44
CA GLY A 46 7.83 -1.47 -15.45
C GLY A 46 7.79 -0.61 -14.18
N ASN A 47 6.62 -0.19 -13.73
CA ASN A 47 6.49 0.60 -12.50
C ASN A 47 7.04 -0.15 -11.27
N PHE A 48 6.73 -1.44 -11.12
CA PHE A 48 7.26 -2.25 -10.03
C PHE A 48 8.78 -2.45 -10.13
N ARG A 49 9.30 -2.74 -11.34
CA ARG A 49 10.75 -2.86 -11.56
C ARG A 49 11.50 -1.58 -11.23
N ASP A 50 10.98 -0.45 -11.65
CA ASP A 50 11.58 0.85 -11.37
C ASP A 50 11.60 1.14 -9.87
N ALA A 51 10.52 0.80 -9.14
CA ALA A 51 10.47 0.92 -7.69
C ALA A 51 11.54 0.04 -6.99
N LEU A 52 11.70 -1.22 -7.44
CA LEU A 52 12.73 -2.12 -6.90
C LEU A 52 14.14 -1.60 -7.19
N LYS A 53 14.41 -1.15 -8.43
CA LYS A 53 15.70 -0.58 -8.84
C LYS A 53 16.03 0.70 -8.08
N ALA A 54 15.02 1.53 -7.78
CA ALA A 54 15.18 2.74 -6.98
C ALA A 54 15.44 2.46 -5.49
N GLY A 55 15.34 1.20 -5.05
CA GLY A 55 15.52 0.81 -3.66
C GLY A 55 14.36 1.20 -2.75
N TYR A 56 13.16 1.36 -3.31
CA TYR A 56 11.96 1.64 -2.50
C TYR A 56 11.62 0.47 -1.59
N ALA A 57 10.94 0.77 -0.49
CA ALA A 57 10.44 -0.24 0.44
C ALA A 57 9.26 -0.96 -0.20
N ALA A 58 9.53 -2.05 -0.89
CA ALA A 58 8.53 -2.92 -1.50
C ALA A 58 8.42 -4.22 -0.71
N TYR A 59 7.22 -4.52 -0.19
CA TYR A 59 6.96 -5.68 0.66
C TYR A 59 5.70 -6.40 0.21
N ARG A 60 5.73 -7.72 0.28
CA ARG A 60 4.57 -8.57 0.05
C ARG A 60 4.18 -9.32 1.31
N LEU A 61 2.89 -9.50 1.48
CA LEU A 61 2.26 -10.23 2.55
C LEU A 61 1.73 -11.54 2.00
N ASP A 62 2.21 -12.65 2.54
CA ASP A 62 1.80 -13.99 2.15
C ASP A 62 1.09 -14.71 3.31
N ALA A 63 0.12 -15.57 2.97
CA ALA A 63 -0.46 -16.56 3.87
C ALA A 63 -0.20 -17.96 3.28
N GLY A 64 0.77 -18.68 3.83
CA GLY A 64 1.33 -19.84 3.17
C GLY A 64 1.97 -19.46 1.83
N GLU A 65 1.52 -20.08 0.74
CA GLU A 65 2.00 -19.80 -0.61
C GLU A 65 1.18 -18.72 -1.35
N GLN A 66 0.10 -18.23 -0.73
CA GLN A 66 -0.81 -17.28 -1.35
C GLN A 66 -0.41 -15.84 -1.08
N LEU A 67 -0.37 -15.01 -2.13
CA LEU A 67 -0.21 -13.58 -2.00
C LEU A 67 -1.52 -12.96 -1.45
N VAL A 68 -1.45 -12.40 -0.26
CA VAL A 68 -2.58 -11.67 0.39
C VAL A 68 -2.62 -10.23 -0.05
N GLY A 69 -1.46 -9.60 -0.16
CA GLY A 69 -1.34 -8.20 -0.54
C GLY A 69 0.12 -7.73 -0.55
N TYR A 70 0.30 -6.46 -0.84
CA TYR A 70 1.62 -5.84 -0.91
C TYR A 70 1.53 -4.33 -0.71
N LEU A 71 2.67 -3.71 -0.48
CA LEU A 71 2.82 -2.27 -0.50
C LEU A 71 4.17 -1.87 -1.10
N VAL A 72 4.20 -0.65 -1.64
CA VAL A 72 5.41 0.03 -2.08
C VAL A 72 5.43 1.42 -1.48
N ALA A 73 6.51 1.77 -0.80
CA ALA A 73 6.69 3.07 -0.17
C ALA A 73 8.09 3.63 -0.44
N MET A 74 8.17 4.94 -0.59
CA MET A 74 9.41 5.67 -0.80
C MET A 74 9.74 6.49 0.45
N LYS A 75 10.96 6.36 0.97
CA LYS A 75 11.48 7.23 2.02
C LYS A 75 12.21 8.41 1.39
N VAL A 76 11.86 9.62 1.81
CA VAL A 76 12.50 10.86 1.38
C VAL A 76 12.85 11.66 2.63
N ILE A 77 14.14 11.73 2.98
CA ILE A 77 14.64 12.42 4.17
C ILE A 77 13.96 11.91 5.45
N ASP A 78 13.00 12.65 5.98
CA ASP A 78 12.23 12.35 7.19
C ASP A 78 10.75 12.08 6.92
N GLU A 79 10.39 11.82 5.66
CA GLU A 79 9.04 11.47 5.24
C GLU A 79 8.99 10.10 4.58
N VAL A 80 7.84 9.45 4.65
CA VAL A 80 7.55 8.23 3.90
C VAL A 80 6.30 8.44 3.05
N HIS A 81 6.42 8.17 1.76
CA HIS A 81 5.33 8.27 0.78
C HIS A 81 4.87 6.86 0.40
N LEU A 82 3.61 6.54 0.71
CA LEU A 82 2.98 5.32 0.23
C LEU A 82 2.61 5.50 -1.25
N LEU A 83 3.19 4.69 -2.11
CA LEU A 83 3.01 4.75 -3.57
C LEU A 83 1.97 3.75 -4.07
N ASN A 84 1.92 2.58 -3.47
CA ASN A 84 0.96 1.53 -3.79
C ASN A 84 0.66 0.70 -2.55
N ILE A 85 -0.61 0.35 -2.35
CA ILE A 85 -1.05 -0.63 -1.36
C ILE A 85 -2.22 -1.40 -1.94
N THR A 86 -2.11 -2.73 -1.94
CA THR A 86 -3.10 -3.59 -2.57
C THR A 86 -3.33 -4.83 -1.73
N VAL A 87 -4.60 -5.20 -1.58
CA VAL A 87 -5.02 -6.49 -1.06
C VAL A 87 -5.64 -7.28 -2.21
N ALA A 88 -5.17 -8.51 -2.40
CA ALA A 88 -5.67 -9.39 -3.43
C ALA A 88 -7.20 -9.56 -3.29
N PRO A 89 -7.98 -9.58 -4.40
CA PRO A 89 -9.43 -9.60 -4.34
C PRO A 89 -10.03 -10.65 -3.40
N ALA A 90 -9.47 -11.86 -3.39
CA ALA A 90 -9.93 -12.96 -2.51
C ALA A 90 -9.75 -12.67 -1.00
N PHE A 91 -8.88 -11.75 -0.63
CA PHE A 91 -8.56 -11.41 0.76
C PHE A 91 -9.09 -10.05 1.21
N GLN A 92 -9.81 -9.33 0.36
CA GLN A 92 -10.38 -8.03 0.69
C GLN A 92 -11.46 -8.14 1.78
N ARG A 93 -11.72 -7.01 2.48
CA ARG A 93 -12.72 -6.88 3.55
C ARG A 93 -12.49 -7.78 4.76
N GLN A 94 -11.26 -8.19 4.99
CA GLN A 94 -10.84 -9.05 6.10
C GLN A 94 -9.87 -8.34 7.07
N GLY A 95 -9.54 -7.06 6.84
CA GLY A 95 -8.64 -6.29 7.69
C GLY A 95 -7.18 -6.25 7.22
N TRP A 96 -6.83 -6.86 6.09
CA TRP A 96 -5.45 -6.93 5.63
C TRP A 96 -4.86 -5.59 5.19
N ALA A 97 -5.67 -4.70 4.64
CA ALA A 97 -5.22 -3.34 4.33
C ALA A 97 -4.83 -2.58 5.61
N ALA A 98 -5.59 -2.76 6.70
CA ALA A 98 -5.26 -2.19 8.00
C ALA A 98 -3.94 -2.77 8.56
N CYS A 99 -3.73 -4.08 8.43
CA CYS A 99 -2.49 -4.74 8.81
C CYS A 99 -1.28 -4.17 8.05
N LEU A 100 -1.37 -4.01 6.73
CA LEU A 100 -0.32 -3.40 5.91
C LEU A 100 -0.05 -1.94 6.29
N MET A 101 -1.09 -1.15 6.55
CA MET A 101 -0.96 0.25 6.98
C MET A 101 -0.29 0.38 8.36
N GLN A 102 -0.60 -0.54 9.27
CA GLN A 102 0.04 -0.58 10.58
C GLN A 102 1.52 -0.96 10.47
N ALA A 103 1.85 -1.98 9.66
CA ALA A 103 3.22 -2.37 9.38
C ALA A 103 4.03 -1.21 8.77
N LEU A 104 3.44 -0.49 7.79
CA LEU A 104 4.05 0.69 7.20
C LEU A 104 4.31 1.78 8.25
N SER A 105 3.33 2.07 9.12
CA SER A 105 3.47 3.10 10.14
C SER A 105 4.57 2.78 11.14
N LEU A 106 4.67 1.52 11.58
CA LEU A 106 5.72 1.07 12.49
C LEU A 106 7.10 1.14 11.81
N TRP A 107 7.17 0.69 10.55
CA TRP A 107 8.42 0.76 9.79
C TRP A 107 8.86 2.20 9.55
N ALA A 108 7.95 3.10 9.16
CA ALA A 108 8.27 4.51 8.92
C ALA A 108 8.82 5.18 10.19
N LYS A 109 8.22 4.93 11.36
CA LYS A 109 8.74 5.39 12.65
C LYS A 109 10.15 4.86 12.92
N ALA A 110 10.38 3.58 12.71
CA ALA A 110 11.69 2.95 12.89
C ALA A 110 12.75 3.51 11.91
N GLN A 111 12.33 4.08 10.77
CA GLN A 111 13.20 4.80 9.84
C GLN A 111 13.41 6.27 10.20
N GLY A 112 12.85 6.75 11.32
CA GLY A 112 12.93 8.14 11.74
C GLY A 112 12.04 9.09 10.95
N ALA A 113 11.02 8.58 10.26
CA ALA A 113 10.07 9.43 9.55
C ALA A 113 9.14 10.15 10.53
N VAL A 114 8.90 11.43 10.28
CA VAL A 114 7.99 12.26 11.06
C VAL A 114 6.59 12.36 10.46
N CYS A 115 6.45 11.95 9.19
CA CYS A 115 5.17 12.03 8.47
C CYS A 115 5.02 10.91 7.44
N LEU A 116 3.79 10.42 7.28
CA LEU A 116 3.36 9.58 6.16
C LEU A 116 2.55 10.41 5.16
N TRP A 117 2.79 10.19 3.88
CA TRP A 117 2.08 10.79 2.76
C TRP A 117 1.50 9.74 1.84
N LEU A 118 0.37 10.04 1.23
CA LEU A 118 -0.21 9.24 0.15
C LEU A 118 -1.08 10.11 -0.76
N GLU A 119 -1.30 9.57 -1.95
CA GLU A 119 -2.28 10.08 -2.90
C GLU A 119 -3.30 9.00 -3.19
N VAL A 120 -4.56 9.36 -3.29
CA VAL A 120 -5.67 8.44 -3.53
C VAL A 120 -6.66 9.05 -4.49
N ARG A 121 -7.21 8.23 -5.40
CA ARG A 121 -8.28 8.65 -6.30
C ARG A 121 -9.46 9.19 -5.52
N GLU A 122 -10.00 10.32 -5.95
CA GLU A 122 -11.17 10.94 -5.32
C GLU A 122 -12.37 9.99 -5.30
N SER A 123 -12.52 9.15 -6.32
CA SER A 123 -13.57 8.13 -6.41
C SER A 123 -13.36 6.92 -5.50
N ASN A 124 -12.16 6.73 -4.92
CA ASN A 124 -11.89 5.58 -4.06
C ASN A 124 -12.31 5.85 -2.61
N GLU A 125 -13.63 5.95 -2.39
CA GLU A 125 -14.23 6.24 -1.08
C GLU A 125 -13.80 5.24 0.00
N ARG A 126 -13.59 3.98 -0.38
CA ARG A 126 -13.20 2.92 0.55
C ARG A 126 -11.81 3.16 1.11
N ALA A 127 -10.84 3.49 0.25
CA ALA A 127 -9.49 3.83 0.67
C ALA A 127 -9.47 5.12 1.48
N LEU A 128 -10.24 6.13 1.08
CA LEU A 128 -10.37 7.38 1.82
C LEU A 128 -10.87 7.16 3.25
N LYS A 129 -11.89 6.29 3.43
CA LYS A 129 -12.38 5.91 4.77
C LYS A 129 -11.31 5.20 5.59
N LEU A 130 -10.59 4.25 4.99
CA LEU A 130 -9.50 3.53 5.64
C LEU A 130 -8.43 4.51 6.14
N TYR A 131 -7.95 5.40 5.28
CA TYR A 131 -6.90 6.35 5.63
C TYR A 131 -7.33 7.33 6.73
N LYS A 132 -8.56 7.82 6.69
CA LYS A 132 -9.13 8.66 7.77
C LYS A 132 -9.14 7.93 9.11
N VAL A 133 -9.56 6.66 9.15
CA VAL A 133 -9.52 5.83 10.37
C VAL A 133 -8.08 5.67 10.89
N PHE A 134 -7.10 5.59 9.99
CA PHE A 134 -5.67 5.56 10.36
C PHE A 134 -5.09 6.91 10.77
N GLY A 135 -5.88 7.98 10.80
CA GLY A 135 -5.47 9.31 11.24
C GLY A 135 -4.86 10.17 10.14
N PHE A 136 -5.01 9.78 8.86
CA PHE A 136 -4.66 10.66 7.76
C PHE A 136 -5.67 11.78 7.59
N GLN A 137 -5.17 12.95 7.27
CA GLN A 137 -5.96 14.15 6.96
C GLN A 137 -5.71 14.57 5.51
N GLN A 138 -6.75 15.06 4.84
CA GLN A 138 -6.59 15.66 3.53
C GLN A 138 -5.85 16.99 3.67
N VAL A 139 -4.78 17.15 2.91
CA VAL A 139 -3.93 18.35 2.91
C VAL A 139 -3.86 19.01 1.53
N GLY A 140 -4.36 18.35 0.51
CA GLY A 140 -4.37 18.91 -0.84
C GLY A 140 -5.23 18.12 -1.82
N LEU A 141 -5.32 18.67 -3.02
CA LEU A 141 -5.98 18.06 -4.17
C LEU A 141 -5.12 18.32 -5.41
N ARG A 142 -4.73 17.27 -6.12
CA ARG A 142 -4.11 17.36 -7.45
C ARG A 142 -5.19 17.17 -8.49
N LYS A 143 -5.61 18.27 -9.12
CA LYS A 143 -6.65 18.22 -10.14
C LYS A 143 -6.18 17.44 -11.37
N ASP A 144 -7.09 16.66 -11.93
CA ASP A 144 -6.90 15.91 -13.18
C ASP A 144 -5.60 15.08 -13.19
N TYR A 145 -5.27 14.44 -12.07
CA TYR A 145 -4.00 13.74 -11.88
C TYR A 145 -4.00 12.32 -12.44
N TYR A 146 -5.05 11.55 -12.17
CA TYR A 146 -5.17 10.17 -12.61
C TYR A 146 -5.96 10.04 -13.93
N PRO A 147 -5.56 9.14 -14.83
CA PRO A 147 -6.42 8.77 -15.96
C PRO A 147 -7.70 8.08 -15.45
N ALA A 148 -8.86 8.53 -15.90
CA ALA A 148 -10.17 7.95 -15.59
C ALA A 148 -10.78 7.26 -16.82
N SER A 149 -10.53 7.79 -18.03
CA SER A 149 -10.90 7.19 -19.31
C SER A 149 -9.94 7.68 -20.40
N ARG A 150 -10.24 7.38 -21.67
CA ARG A 150 -9.42 7.88 -22.80
C ARG A 150 -9.39 9.41 -22.90
N THR A 151 -10.42 10.08 -22.40
CA THR A 151 -10.59 11.55 -22.51
C THR A 151 -10.82 12.24 -21.18
N ALA A 152 -11.05 11.50 -20.09
CA ALA A 152 -11.32 12.05 -18.76
C ALA A 152 -10.19 11.70 -17.78
N ARG A 153 -9.98 12.62 -16.84
CA ARG A 153 -9.06 12.43 -15.71
C ARG A 153 -9.81 12.68 -14.41
N GLU A 154 -9.35 12.08 -13.33
CA GLU A 154 -9.87 12.36 -11.99
C GLU A 154 -8.78 12.90 -11.07
N SER A 155 -9.21 13.65 -10.06
CA SER A 155 -8.31 14.25 -9.09
C SER A 155 -7.75 13.24 -8.11
N ALA A 156 -6.55 13.52 -7.61
CA ALA A 156 -5.94 12.82 -6.48
C ALA A 156 -6.13 13.64 -5.20
N VAL A 157 -6.69 13.01 -4.18
CA VAL A 157 -6.69 13.55 -2.82
C VAL A 157 -5.33 13.28 -2.21
N VAL A 158 -4.63 14.33 -1.80
CA VAL A 158 -3.36 14.23 -1.09
C VAL A 158 -3.64 14.18 0.40
N MET A 159 -3.14 13.16 1.07
CA MET A 159 -3.35 12.97 2.50
C MET A 159 -2.02 12.81 3.23
N SER A 160 -1.95 13.31 4.45
CA SER A 160 -0.80 13.12 5.32
C SER A 160 -1.21 12.73 6.73
N LYS A 161 -0.27 12.08 7.42
CA LYS A 161 -0.41 11.68 8.82
C LYS A 161 0.89 11.96 9.54
N PRO A 162 0.92 12.85 10.55
CA PRO A 162 2.05 12.98 11.45
C PRO A 162 2.33 11.67 12.20
N LEU A 163 3.59 11.31 12.31
CA LEU A 163 4.07 10.16 13.08
C LEU A 163 4.67 10.69 14.39
N HIS A 164 3.82 10.86 15.39
CA HIS A 164 4.33 11.24 16.71
C HIS A 164 5.19 10.11 17.28
N THR A 165 6.32 10.49 17.84
CA THR A 165 7.21 9.61 18.62
C THR A 165 6.52 9.16 19.90
#